data_4d87ea2fbcb3d6710e1c0fd2ba585319
#
_entry.id   4d87ea2fbcb3d6710e1c0fd2ba585319
#
_cell.length_a   1.000
_cell.length_b   1.000
_cell.length_c   1.000
_cell.angle_alpha   90.00
_cell.angle_beta   90.00
_cell.angle_gamma   90.00
#
_symmetry.space_group_name_H-M   'P 1'
#
loop_
_entity.id
_entity.type
_entity.pdbx_description
1 polymer ?
#
loop_
_entity_poly.entity_id
_entity_poly.type
_entity_poly.pdbx_seq_one_letter_code
_entity_poly.pdbx_strand_id
1 'polypeptide(L)'
;MLVSLFFITFAIKIIYNNMITGEIKNKIDQIWDTFFVAGITNPITVLEQMTYIFFMKMLDDKQLQEEENARDWDSEVENPTFPEGQLWINPDATTDEEKAGIPYESLRWHVFKNLGADNMFKVVRQHVFEFIKHIGTGEESAYSRYMKSAIFLIPNARTLTKVIDGVDSLDMNNRDAMGDVYEYILGKMAASGTNGQFRTPRHIIRMIVEMMQPTPKDYICDPAMGSAGFLVEAVKYIKENHEMAAYVKEDVHHMKTSMINGYDTDQTMLRIGAMNLLLHDVTAPQLAWRDSLSAQNEDQSCYSLIMANPPFAGSLDKDNVNKNILAYANTTKT
;
A
#
# COMPACT_ATOMS: atom_id res chain seq x y z
N MET A 1 25.04 -4.51 -32.16
CA MET A 1 23.97 -5.47 -32.42
C MET A 1 23.50 -6.22 -31.16
N LEU A 2 24.38 -6.82 -30.36
CA LEU A 2 24.01 -7.51 -29.11
C LEU A 2 23.35 -6.58 -28.06
N VAL A 3 23.88 -5.37 -27.88
CA VAL A 3 23.33 -4.36 -26.93
C VAL A 3 21.93 -3.91 -27.35
N SER A 4 21.67 -3.69 -28.64
CA SER A 4 20.33 -3.30 -29.11
C SER A 4 19.32 -4.45 -28.99
N LEU A 5 19.75 -5.71 -29.16
CA LEU A 5 18.90 -6.87 -28.95
C LEU A 5 18.54 -7.05 -27.46
N PHE A 6 19.50 -6.81 -26.57
CA PHE A 6 19.28 -6.81 -25.12
C PHE A 6 18.25 -5.75 -24.70
N PHE A 7 18.40 -4.50 -25.19
CA PHE A 7 17.42 -3.44 -24.93
C PHE A 7 16.05 -3.72 -25.51
N ILE A 8 15.96 -4.33 -26.70
CA ILE A 8 14.68 -4.70 -27.31
C ILE A 8 14.03 -5.86 -26.54
N THR A 9 14.78 -6.89 -26.17
CA THR A 9 14.26 -8.02 -25.39
C THR A 9 13.86 -7.58 -23.99
N PHE A 10 14.64 -6.69 -23.38
CA PHE A 10 14.37 -6.04 -22.09
C PHE A 10 13.10 -5.18 -22.15
N ALA A 11 12.98 -4.32 -23.17
CA ALA A 11 11.78 -3.52 -23.38
C ALA A 11 10.54 -4.37 -23.65
N ILE A 12 10.65 -5.44 -24.41
CA ILE A 12 9.56 -6.38 -24.67
C ILE A 12 9.16 -7.10 -23.38
N LYS A 13 10.12 -7.56 -22.57
CA LYS A 13 9.85 -8.22 -21.28
C LYS A 13 9.16 -7.27 -20.29
N ILE A 14 9.56 -5.99 -20.28
CA ILE A 14 8.91 -4.94 -19.47
C ILE A 14 7.47 -4.66 -19.96
N ILE A 15 7.25 -4.62 -21.28
CA ILE A 15 5.95 -4.29 -21.86
C ILE A 15 4.95 -5.45 -21.74
N TYR A 16 5.42 -6.70 -21.91
CA TYR A 16 4.53 -7.87 -21.95
C TYR A 16 4.21 -8.50 -20.59
N ASN A 17 5.05 -8.32 -19.58
CA ASN A 17 4.89 -9.06 -18.31
C ASN A 17 3.92 -8.41 -17.28
N ASN A 18 3.36 -7.21 -17.53
CA ASN A 18 2.58 -6.51 -16.50
C ASN A 18 1.48 -5.61 -17.06
N MET A 19 0.69 -6.07 -18.02
CA MET A 19 -0.54 -5.34 -18.35
C MET A 19 -1.76 -6.07 -17.79
N ILE A 20 -2.44 -5.41 -16.85
CA ILE A 20 -3.80 -5.79 -16.46
C ILE A 20 -4.61 -6.01 -17.72
N THR A 21 -5.28 -7.17 -17.83
CA THR A 21 -6.12 -7.48 -18.99
C THR A 21 -7.21 -6.44 -19.15
N GLY A 22 -7.70 -6.23 -20.38
CA GLY A 22 -8.78 -5.28 -20.64
C GLY A 22 -10.03 -5.56 -19.79
N GLU A 23 -10.29 -6.81 -19.47
CA GLU A 23 -11.41 -7.21 -18.61
C GLU A 23 -11.24 -6.72 -17.17
N ILE A 24 -10.08 -6.97 -16.54
CA ILE A 24 -9.79 -6.50 -15.17
C ILE A 24 -9.84 -4.97 -15.13
N LYS A 25 -9.26 -4.31 -16.13
CA LYS A 25 -9.31 -2.85 -16.26
C LYS A 25 -10.74 -2.33 -16.27
N ASN A 26 -11.62 -2.91 -17.09
CA ASN A 26 -13.01 -2.52 -17.18
C ASN A 26 -13.75 -2.72 -15.85
N LYS A 27 -13.49 -3.82 -15.13
CA LYS A 27 -14.07 -4.05 -13.80
C LYS A 27 -13.63 -2.99 -12.78
N ILE A 28 -12.36 -2.64 -12.77
CA ILE A 28 -11.84 -1.58 -11.89
C ILE A 28 -12.48 -0.23 -12.24
N ASP A 29 -12.62 0.07 -13.54
CA ASP A 29 -13.27 1.29 -13.99
C ASP A 29 -14.73 1.36 -13.52
N GLN A 30 -15.47 0.27 -13.58
CA GLN A 30 -16.84 0.18 -13.06
C GLN A 30 -16.92 0.37 -11.54
N ILE A 31 -15.96 -0.19 -10.78
CA ILE A 31 -15.87 0.04 -9.33
C ILE A 31 -15.61 1.51 -9.07
N TRP A 32 -14.67 2.10 -9.78
CA TRP A 32 -14.33 3.53 -9.69
C TRP A 32 -15.56 4.41 -9.95
N ASP A 33 -16.27 4.17 -11.04
CA ASP A 33 -17.46 4.91 -11.42
C ASP A 33 -18.60 4.78 -10.40
N THR A 34 -18.68 3.64 -9.68
CA THR A 34 -19.66 3.44 -8.59
C THR A 34 -19.46 4.48 -7.48
N PHE A 35 -18.24 4.84 -7.15
CA PHE A 35 -17.95 5.91 -6.15
C PHE A 35 -18.39 7.28 -6.66
N PHE A 36 -18.13 7.61 -7.93
CA PHE A 36 -18.56 8.87 -8.51
C PHE A 36 -20.08 9.01 -8.52
N VAL A 37 -20.80 7.96 -8.91
CA VAL A 37 -22.27 7.94 -8.88
C VAL A 37 -22.80 8.08 -7.45
N ALA A 38 -22.08 7.60 -6.45
CA ALA A 38 -22.42 7.74 -5.04
C ALA A 38 -22.06 9.13 -4.44
N GLY A 39 -21.52 10.04 -5.25
CA GLY A 39 -21.17 11.40 -4.82
C GLY A 39 -19.75 11.55 -4.26
N ILE A 40 -18.93 10.51 -4.30
CA ILE A 40 -17.51 10.58 -3.92
C ILE A 40 -16.73 10.92 -5.19
N THR A 41 -16.49 12.21 -5.43
CA THR A 41 -15.93 12.72 -6.69
C THR A 41 -14.45 13.06 -6.62
N ASN A 42 -13.88 13.17 -5.41
CA ASN A 42 -12.45 13.41 -5.25
C ASN A 42 -11.67 12.12 -5.53
N PRO A 43 -10.79 12.08 -6.54
CA PRO A 43 -10.03 10.89 -6.91
C PRO A 43 -9.19 10.29 -5.78
N ILE A 44 -8.61 11.13 -4.91
CA ILE A 44 -7.83 10.67 -3.75
C ILE A 44 -8.73 9.94 -2.76
N THR A 45 -9.91 10.50 -2.50
CA THR A 45 -10.91 9.86 -1.62
C THR A 45 -11.38 8.52 -2.19
N VAL A 46 -11.66 8.46 -3.50
CA VAL A 46 -12.02 7.19 -4.17
C VAL A 46 -10.90 6.18 -4.01
N LEU A 47 -9.66 6.56 -4.28
CA LEU A 47 -8.49 5.70 -4.11
C LEU A 47 -8.39 5.17 -2.68
N GLU A 48 -8.52 6.04 -1.67
CA GLU A 48 -8.48 5.62 -0.26
C GLU A 48 -9.57 4.58 0.05
N GLN A 49 -10.81 4.86 -0.32
CA GLN A 49 -11.93 3.94 -0.04
C GLN A 49 -11.75 2.60 -0.77
N MET A 50 -11.33 2.61 -2.02
CA MET A 50 -11.00 1.39 -2.75
C MET A 50 -9.88 0.61 -2.07
N THR A 51 -8.83 1.30 -1.64
CA THR A 51 -7.70 0.67 -0.95
C THR A 51 -8.15 -0.03 0.33
N TYR A 52 -9.05 0.57 1.12
CA TYR A 52 -9.58 -0.09 2.31
C TYR A 52 -10.34 -1.38 1.98
N ILE A 53 -11.16 -1.36 0.95
CA ILE A 53 -11.92 -2.54 0.53
C ILE A 53 -10.99 -3.64 0.00
N PHE A 54 -10.01 -3.29 -0.82
CA PHE A 54 -8.99 -4.25 -1.28
C PHE A 54 -8.20 -4.84 -0.11
N PHE A 55 -7.83 -4.00 0.85
CA PHE A 55 -7.09 -4.46 2.01
C PHE A 55 -7.89 -5.46 2.85
N MET A 56 -9.20 -5.22 3.07
CA MET A 56 -10.09 -6.17 3.75
C MET A 56 -10.08 -7.54 3.06
N LYS A 57 -10.20 -7.55 1.72
CA LYS A 57 -10.16 -8.79 0.94
C LYS A 57 -8.83 -9.52 1.08
N MET A 58 -7.72 -8.79 0.94
CA MET A 58 -6.39 -9.39 0.96
C MET A 58 -6.01 -9.99 2.31
N LEU A 59 -6.46 -9.39 3.41
CA LEU A 59 -6.24 -9.97 4.74
C LEU A 59 -6.86 -11.35 4.85
N ASP A 60 -8.07 -11.53 4.34
CA ASP A 60 -8.75 -12.81 4.36
C ASP A 60 -8.16 -13.80 3.34
N ASP A 61 -7.89 -13.36 2.12
CA ASP A 61 -7.25 -14.19 1.09
C ASP A 61 -5.89 -14.72 1.58
N LYS A 62 -5.11 -13.88 2.27
CA LYS A 62 -3.83 -14.27 2.87
C LYS A 62 -4.03 -15.35 3.93
N GLN A 63 -4.96 -15.16 4.86
CA GLN A 63 -5.19 -16.16 5.91
C GLN A 63 -5.77 -17.45 5.33
N LEU A 64 -6.67 -17.40 4.35
CA LEU A 64 -7.16 -18.61 3.67
C LEU A 64 -6.01 -19.42 3.05
N GLN A 65 -5.03 -18.75 2.44
CA GLN A 65 -3.86 -19.41 1.89
C GLN A 65 -2.95 -20.00 2.99
N GLU A 66 -2.76 -19.27 4.10
CA GLU A 66 -2.00 -19.77 5.25
C GLU A 66 -2.68 -20.99 5.89
N GLU A 67 -4.01 -20.98 6.00
CA GLU A 67 -4.82 -22.11 6.48
C GLU A 67 -4.76 -23.32 5.55
N GLU A 68 -4.76 -23.09 4.21
CA GLU A 68 -4.58 -24.16 3.22
C GLU A 68 -3.19 -24.79 3.33
N ASN A 69 -2.15 -23.97 3.38
CA ASN A 69 -0.78 -24.43 3.54
C ASN A 69 -0.60 -25.20 4.85
N ALA A 70 -1.16 -24.71 5.96
CA ALA A 70 -1.07 -25.36 7.26
C ALA A 70 -1.75 -26.75 7.25
N ARG A 71 -2.89 -26.89 6.57
CA ARG A 71 -3.55 -28.19 6.37
C ARG A 71 -2.70 -29.17 5.57
N ASP A 72 -2.04 -28.71 4.51
CA ASP A 72 -1.19 -29.55 3.65
C ASP A 72 0.05 -30.07 4.39
N TRP A 73 0.52 -29.33 5.40
CA TRP A 73 1.71 -29.69 6.20
C TRP A 73 1.38 -30.20 7.59
N ASP A 74 0.09 -30.47 7.91
CA ASP A 74 -0.38 -30.90 9.22
C ASP A 74 0.15 -30.00 10.38
N SER A 75 0.08 -28.69 10.15
CA SER A 75 0.56 -27.64 11.04
C SER A 75 -0.55 -26.64 11.39
N GLU A 76 -0.30 -25.75 12.33
CA GLU A 76 -1.20 -24.64 12.65
C GLU A 76 -0.69 -23.32 12.06
N VAL A 77 -1.62 -22.38 11.78
CA VAL A 77 -1.25 -21.03 11.34
C VAL A 77 -0.64 -20.26 12.50
N GLU A 78 0.61 -19.85 12.35
CA GLU A 78 1.26 -19.01 13.36
C GLU A 78 0.73 -17.57 13.28
N ASN A 79 0.23 -17.04 14.42
CA ASN A 79 -0.27 -15.66 14.55
C ASN A 79 -1.34 -15.28 13.50
N PRO A 80 -2.49 -15.96 13.47
CA PRO A 80 -3.55 -15.69 12.49
C PRO A 80 -4.10 -14.27 12.66
N THR A 81 -4.40 -13.63 11.54
CA THR A 81 -5.06 -12.31 11.51
C THR A 81 -6.47 -12.38 12.11
N PHE A 82 -7.17 -13.50 11.89
CA PHE A 82 -8.51 -13.77 12.40
C PHE A 82 -8.49 -15.04 13.27
N PRO A 83 -8.14 -14.94 14.56
CA PRO A 83 -8.07 -16.10 15.46
C PRO A 83 -9.43 -16.79 15.61
N GLU A 84 -9.47 -18.09 15.38
CA GLU A 84 -10.69 -18.90 15.49
C GLU A 84 -11.24 -18.91 16.92
N GLY A 85 -12.55 -18.83 17.07
CA GLY A 85 -13.25 -18.91 18.37
C GLY A 85 -13.04 -17.70 19.29
N GLN A 86 -12.36 -16.64 18.84
CA GLN A 86 -12.12 -15.43 19.61
C GLN A 86 -13.04 -14.28 19.19
N LEU A 87 -13.23 -13.32 20.09
CA LEU A 87 -13.95 -12.07 19.83
C LEU A 87 -12.95 -10.94 19.61
N TRP A 88 -13.19 -10.16 18.54
CA TRP A 88 -12.57 -8.86 18.38
C TRP A 88 -13.39 -7.81 19.11
N ILE A 89 -12.74 -7.04 19.96
CA ILE A 89 -13.34 -5.90 20.67
C ILE A 89 -12.63 -4.65 20.17
N ASN A 90 -13.42 -3.67 19.72
CA ASN A 90 -12.87 -2.37 19.29
C ASN A 90 -12.14 -1.70 20.47
N PRO A 91 -10.83 -1.41 20.37
CA PRO A 91 -10.09 -0.72 21.44
C PRO A 91 -10.65 0.67 21.76
N ASP A 92 -11.29 1.33 20.78
CA ASP A 92 -11.90 2.66 20.92
C ASP A 92 -13.40 2.59 21.26
N ALA A 93 -13.92 1.41 21.67
CA ALA A 93 -15.32 1.16 21.98
C ALA A 93 -15.83 2.08 23.11
N THR A 94 -16.90 2.80 22.84
CA THR A 94 -17.55 3.71 23.81
C THR A 94 -18.87 3.17 24.32
N THR A 95 -19.59 2.41 23.51
CA THR A 95 -20.91 1.86 23.84
C THR A 95 -20.81 0.41 24.34
N ASP A 96 -21.79 -0.04 25.10
CA ASP A 96 -21.82 -1.43 25.58
C ASP A 96 -21.97 -2.45 24.45
N GLU A 97 -22.64 -2.08 23.33
CA GLU A 97 -22.76 -2.91 22.13
C GLU A 97 -21.38 -3.12 21.48
N GLU A 98 -20.58 -2.07 21.33
CA GLU A 98 -19.21 -2.16 20.79
C GLU A 98 -18.28 -2.95 21.71
N LYS A 99 -18.41 -2.81 23.02
CA LYS A 99 -17.63 -3.54 24.03
C LYS A 99 -17.95 -5.03 24.09
N ALA A 100 -19.14 -5.43 23.64
CA ALA A 100 -19.51 -6.84 23.56
C ALA A 100 -18.65 -7.61 22.53
N GLY A 101 -18.08 -6.90 21.58
CA GLY A 101 -17.25 -7.50 20.55
C GLY A 101 -18.02 -8.28 19.49
N ILE A 102 -17.28 -8.74 18.48
CA ILE A 102 -17.82 -9.56 17.39
C ILE A 102 -16.84 -10.71 17.11
N PRO A 103 -17.30 -11.93 16.76
CA PRO A 103 -16.39 -13.00 16.38
C PRO A 103 -15.47 -12.57 15.24
N TYR A 104 -14.17 -12.87 15.36
CA TYR A 104 -13.19 -12.58 14.29
C TYR A 104 -13.63 -13.16 12.94
N GLU A 105 -14.30 -14.32 12.95
CA GLU A 105 -14.87 -14.96 11.77
C GLU A 105 -15.83 -14.00 11.00
N SER A 106 -16.62 -13.20 11.72
CA SER A 106 -17.56 -12.25 11.12
C SER A 106 -16.86 -11.07 10.41
N LEU A 107 -15.57 -10.86 10.68
CA LEU A 107 -14.77 -9.81 10.03
C LEU A 107 -14.12 -10.27 8.71
N ARG A 108 -14.21 -11.56 8.40
CA ARG A 108 -13.60 -12.16 7.22
C ARG A 108 -14.38 -11.83 5.96
N TRP A 109 -13.66 -11.52 4.88
CA TRP A 109 -14.26 -11.17 3.59
C TRP A 109 -15.25 -12.22 3.08
N HIS A 110 -14.84 -13.48 3.07
CA HIS A 110 -15.68 -14.58 2.57
C HIS A 110 -16.95 -14.81 3.40
N VAL A 111 -17.01 -14.28 4.63
CA VAL A 111 -18.17 -14.33 5.51
C VAL A 111 -19.09 -13.13 5.29
N PHE A 112 -18.57 -11.91 5.50
CA PHE A 112 -19.44 -10.72 5.46
C PHE A 112 -19.97 -10.39 4.07
N LYS A 113 -19.27 -10.73 2.98
CA LYS A 113 -19.75 -10.50 1.61
C LYS A 113 -21.08 -11.22 1.29
N ASN A 114 -21.38 -12.28 2.02
CA ASN A 114 -22.60 -13.08 1.84
C ASN A 114 -23.77 -12.61 2.72
N LEU A 115 -23.57 -11.57 3.53
CA LEU A 115 -24.64 -10.98 4.33
C LEU A 115 -25.61 -10.16 3.46
N GLY A 116 -26.85 -10.01 3.92
CA GLY A 116 -27.77 -9.05 3.30
C GLY A 116 -27.20 -7.63 3.36
N ALA A 117 -27.50 -6.79 2.36
CA ALA A 117 -26.86 -5.48 2.13
C ALA A 117 -26.75 -4.59 3.39
N ASP A 118 -27.84 -4.47 4.16
CA ASP A 118 -27.86 -3.61 5.36
C ASP A 118 -27.00 -4.17 6.49
N ASN A 119 -27.02 -5.51 6.69
CA ASN A 119 -26.17 -6.17 7.69
C ASN A 119 -24.69 -6.10 7.29
N MET A 120 -24.39 -6.34 6.03
CA MET A 120 -23.04 -6.19 5.49
C MET A 120 -22.50 -4.77 5.71
N PHE A 121 -23.32 -3.75 5.39
CA PHE A 121 -22.94 -2.36 5.59
C PHE A 121 -22.69 -2.05 7.07
N LYS A 122 -23.56 -2.54 7.98
CA LYS A 122 -23.36 -2.39 9.42
C LYS A 122 -22.05 -3.04 9.88
N VAL A 123 -21.83 -4.30 9.53
CA VAL A 123 -20.63 -5.07 9.92
C VAL A 123 -19.36 -4.42 9.38
N VAL A 124 -19.34 -4.08 8.10
CA VAL A 124 -18.15 -3.48 7.47
C VAL A 124 -17.84 -2.12 8.09
N ARG A 125 -18.83 -1.25 8.23
CA ARG A 125 -18.61 0.11 8.75
C ARG A 125 -18.25 0.15 10.23
N GLN A 126 -18.91 -0.66 11.06
CA GLN A 126 -18.77 -0.59 12.52
C GLN A 126 -17.67 -1.50 13.07
N HIS A 127 -17.34 -2.59 12.36
CA HIS A 127 -16.42 -3.59 12.88
C HIS A 127 -15.23 -3.84 11.96
N VAL A 128 -15.43 -4.21 10.69
CA VAL A 128 -14.31 -4.55 9.80
C VAL A 128 -13.40 -3.35 9.56
N PHE A 129 -13.98 -2.17 9.31
CA PHE A 129 -13.20 -0.95 9.11
C PHE A 129 -12.43 -0.54 10.36
N GLU A 130 -13.05 -0.62 11.53
CA GLU A 130 -12.37 -0.34 12.80
C GLU A 130 -11.29 -1.39 13.07
N PHE A 131 -11.54 -2.67 12.77
CA PHE A 131 -10.55 -3.73 12.89
C PHE A 131 -9.29 -3.43 12.05
N ILE A 132 -9.44 -3.09 10.77
CA ILE A 132 -8.27 -2.79 9.93
C ILE A 132 -7.49 -1.55 10.39
N LYS A 133 -8.09 -0.61 11.11
CA LYS A 133 -7.38 0.52 11.72
C LYS A 133 -6.44 0.10 12.84
N HIS A 134 -6.71 -1.03 13.48
CA HIS A 134 -6.00 -1.51 14.67
C HIS A 134 -5.11 -2.74 14.41
N ILE A 135 -4.97 -3.18 13.17
CA ILE A 135 -4.08 -4.29 12.84
C ILE A 135 -2.64 -3.93 13.20
N GLY A 136 -1.93 -4.84 13.87
CA GLY A 136 -0.52 -4.67 14.23
C GLY A 136 -0.27 -3.80 15.45
N THR A 137 -1.25 -3.64 16.34
CA THR A 137 -1.19 -2.76 17.54
C THR A 137 -0.23 -3.20 18.65
N GLY A 138 0.63 -4.19 18.44
CA GLY A 138 1.66 -4.59 19.44
C GLY A 138 2.77 -3.56 19.63
N GLU A 139 3.14 -2.84 18.58
CA GLU A 139 4.02 -1.67 18.54
C GLU A 139 3.43 -0.66 17.55
N GLU A 140 3.64 0.65 17.74
CA GLU A 140 3.12 1.68 16.81
C GLU A 140 3.75 1.52 15.42
N SER A 141 3.20 0.62 14.61
CA SER A 141 3.61 0.49 13.21
C SER A 141 3.28 1.76 12.43
N ALA A 142 4.03 2.05 11.37
CA ALA A 142 3.71 3.16 10.47
C ALA A 142 2.26 3.04 9.94
N TYR A 143 1.83 1.81 9.62
CA TYR A 143 0.47 1.53 9.18
C TYR A 143 -0.58 1.95 10.21
N SER A 144 -0.51 1.48 11.46
CA SER A 144 -1.50 1.80 12.49
C SER A 144 -1.55 3.30 12.79
N ARG A 145 -0.38 3.97 12.80
CA ARG A 145 -0.28 5.42 13.01
C ARG A 145 -1.07 6.22 11.99
N TYR A 146 -0.93 5.88 10.69
CA TYR A 146 -1.61 6.61 9.63
C TYR A 146 -3.07 6.16 9.43
N MET A 147 -3.41 4.93 9.82
CA MET A 147 -4.78 4.43 9.75
C MET A 147 -5.70 5.01 10.84
N LYS A 148 -5.18 5.46 11.98
CA LYS A 148 -5.99 6.08 13.06
C LYS A 148 -6.89 7.22 12.54
N SER A 149 -6.43 8.02 11.59
CA SER A 149 -7.19 9.13 11.00
C SER A 149 -8.02 8.74 9.77
N ALA A 150 -8.06 7.47 9.40
CA ALA A 150 -8.85 6.98 8.27
C ALA A 150 -10.36 7.10 8.55
N ILE A 151 -11.12 7.46 7.52
CA ILE A 151 -12.58 7.63 7.61
C ILE A 151 -13.26 6.77 6.54
N PHE A 152 -14.27 6.00 6.95
CA PHE A 152 -15.10 5.26 6.03
C PHE A 152 -16.19 6.15 5.43
N LEU A 153 -16.11 6.44 4.14
CA LEU A 153 -16.95 7.42 3.45
C LEU A 153 -17.97 6.80 2.48
N ILE A 154 -18.02 5.48 2.33
CA ILE A 154 -19.05 4.82 1.51
C ILE A 154 -20.42 5.11 2.15
N PRO A 155 -21.36 5.76 1.41
CA PRO A 155 -22.49 6.42 2.06
C PRO A 155 -23.65 5.46 2.45
N ASN A 156 -23.75 4.32 1.79
CA ASN A 156 -24.91 3.43 1.98
C ASN A 156 -24.63 1.98 1.56
N ALA A 157 -25.52 1.08 1.98
CA ALA A 157 -25.45 -0.35 1.73
C ALA A 157 -25.41 -0.69 0.23
N ARG A 158 -26.21 -0.02 -0.60
CA ARG A 158 -26.26 -0.27 -2.05
C ARG A 158 -24.92 0.00 -2.73
N THR A 159 -24.26 1.09 -2.38
CA THR A 159 -22.94 1.44 -2.92
C THR A 159 -21.90 0.43 -2.46
N LEU A 160 -21.89 0.09 -1.16
CA LEU A 160 -20.95 -0.89 -0.62
C LEU A 160 -21.12 -2.26 -1.30
N THR A 161 -22.35 -2.76 -1.47
CA THR A 161 -22.61 -4.03 -2.15
C THR A 161 -22.01 -4.05 -3.55
N LYS A 162 -22.26 -3.01 -4.35
CA LYS A 162 -21.71 -2.93 -5.71
C LYS A 162 -20.18 -2.93 -5.73
N VAL A 163 -19.55 -2.23 -4.77
CA VAL A 163 -18.09 -2.19 -4.66
C VAL A 163 -17.55 -3.56 -4.26
N ILE A 164 -18.16 -4.22 -3.27
CA ILE A 164 -17.75 -5.56 -2.82
C ILE A 164 -17.92 -6.59 -3.93
N ASP A 165 -19.07 -6.61 -4.61
CA ASP A 165 -19.33 -7.51 -5.75
C ASP A 165 -18.32 -7.29 -6.87
N GLY A 166 -18.02 -6.02 -7.17
CA GLY A 166 -17.01 -5.64 -8.15
C GLY A 166 -15.62 -6.17 -7.78
N VAL A 167 -15.18 -5.94 -6.55
CA VAL A 167 -13.87 -6.40 -6.05
C VAL A 167 -13.81 -7.93 -5.98
N ASP A 168 -14.90 -8.59 -5.54
CA ASP A 168 -14.96 -10.05 -5.46
C ASP A 168 -14.90 -10.71 -6.84
N SER A 169 -15.40 -10.03 -7.89
CA SER A 169 -15.33 -10.48 -9.28
C SER A 169 -13.94 -10.39 -9.92
N LEU A 170 -12.99 -9.70 -9.27
CA LEU A 170 -11.60 -9.62 -9.74
C LEU A 170 -10.91 -10.95 -9.43
N ASP A 171 -10.31 -11.57 -10.44
CA ASP A 171 -9.45 -12.73 -10.23
C ASP A 171 -8.13 -12.27 -9.61
N MET A 172 -7.98 -12.55 -8.32
CA MET A 172 -6.90 -12.09 -7.48
C MET A 172 -5.94 -13.23 -7.09
N ASN A 173 -6.04 -14.38 -7.77
CA ASN A 173 -5.26 -15.57 -7.45
C ASN A 173 -3.75 -15.41 -7.61
N ASN A 174 -3.30 -14.28 -8.17
CA ASN A 174 -1.90 -13.93 -8.25
C ASN A 174 -1.62 -12.68 -7.40
N ARG A 175 -0.73 -12.77 -6.41
CA ARG A 175 -0.28 -11.63 -5.56
C ARG A 175 0.22 -10.46 -6.41
N ASP A 176 0.82 -10.73 -7.57
CA ASP A 176 1.25 -9.70 -8.52
C ASP A 176 0.06 -8.95 -9.14
N ALA A 177 -1.06 -9.63 -9.35
CA ALA A 177 -2.26 -9.02 -9.92
C ALA A 177 -2.84 -7.93 -9.02
N MET A 178 -2.79 -8.11 -7.68
CA MET A 178 -3.22 -7.07 -6.73
C MET A 178 -2.35 -5.81 -6.79
N GLY A 179 -1.05 -5.99 -6.79
CA GLY A 179 -0.13 -4.89 -6.98
C GLY A 179 -0.44 -4.13 -8.28
N ASP A 180 -0.73 -4.85 -9.35
CA ASP A 180 -1.06 -4.26 -10.66
C ASP A 180 -2.41 -3.53 -10.65
N VAL A 181 -3.44 -4.10 -10.00
CA VAL A 181 -4.73 -3.43 -9.79
C VAL A 181 -4.54 -2.13 -9.02
N TYR A 182 -3.80 -2.17 -7.92
CA TYR A 182 -3.53 -1.00 -7.11
C TYR A 182 -2.76 0.08 -7.90
N GLU A 183 -1.77 -0.34 -8.65
CA GLU A 183 -1.00 0.51 -9.54
C GLU A 183 -1.85 1.15 -10.64
N TYR A 184 -2.81 0.42 -11.20
CA TYR A 184 -3.75 0.97 -12.19
C TYR A 184 -4.64 2.05 -11.57
N ILE A 185 -5.16 1.82 -10.36
CA ILE A 185 -5.99 2.80 -9.64
C ILE A 185 -5.18 4.07 -9.33
N LEU A 186 -3.93 3.92 -8.88
CA LEU A 186 -3.02 5.04 -8.68
C LEU A 186 -2.75 5.80 -9.98
N GLY A 187 -2.63 5.08 -11.10
CA GLY A 187 -2.48 5.68 -12.44
C GLY A 187 -3.69 6.51 -12.86
N LYS A 188 -4.92 6.08 -12.54
CA LYS A 188 -6.14 6.87 -12.78
C LYS A 188 -6.14 8.18 -12.00
N MET A 189 -5.70 8.15 -10.76
CA MET A 189 -5.56 9.37 -9.95
C MET A 189 -4.60 10.37 -10.60
N ALA A 190 -3.45 9.92 -11.06
CA ALA A 190 -2.47 10.77 -11.74
C ALA A 190 -3.02 11.38 -13.04
N ALA A 191 -3.82 10.62 -13.81
CA ALA A 191 -4.45 11.08 -15.04
C ALA A 191 -5.57 12.11 -14.81
N SER A 192 -6.19 12.12 -13.63
CA SER A 192 -7.26 13.09 -13.30
C SER A 192 -6.76 14.53 -13.08
N GLY A 193 -5.45 14.74 -13.01
CA GLY A 193 -4.82 16.07 -13.00
C GLY A 193 -5.08 16.92 -11.75
N THR A 194 -5.75 16.39 -10.74
CA THR A 194 -6.38 17.20 -9.68
C THR A 194 -5.42 17.68 -8.59
N ASN A 195 -4.18 17.19 -8.47
CA ASN A 195 -3.33 17.59 -7.33
C ASN A 195 -1.83 17.74 -7.61
N GLY A 196 -1.40 17.88 -8.87
CA GLY A 196 0.05 18.08 -9.16
C GLY A 196 0.97 16.92 -8.74
N GLN A 197 0.41 15.80 -8.32
CA GLN A 197 1.16 14.62 -7.94
C GLN A 197 1.54 13.85 -9.20
N PHE A 198 2.75 14.11 -9.68
CA PHE A 198 3.33 13.39 -10.81
C PHE A 198 3.86 12.05 -10.32
N ARG A 199 3.14 10.98 -10.64
CA ARG A 199 3.63 9.64 -10.36
C ARG A 199 4.59 9.20 -11.44
N THR A 200 5.72 8.62 -11.03
CA THR A 200 6.65 8.00 -11.97
C THR A 200 6.01 6.75 -12.59
N PRO A 201 5.97 6.62 -13.92
CA PRO A 201 5.44 5.41 -14.56
C PRO A 201 6.19 4.15 -14.09
N ARG A 202 5.46 3.06 -13.85
CA ARG A 202 6.03 1.82 -13.29
C ARG A 202 7.23 1.29 -14.06
N HIS A 203 7.17 1.31 -15.39
CA HIS A 203 8.30 0.83 -16.22
C HIS A 203 9.57 1.66 -16.02
N ILE A 204 9.44 2.95 -15.68
CA ILE A 204 10.57 3.82 -15.34
C ILE A 204 11.11 3.48 -13.94
N ILE A 205 10.20 3.29 -12.96
CA ILE A 205 10.59 2.85 -11.61
C ILE A 205 11.36 1.54 -11.70
N ARG A 206 10.79 0.54 -12.39
CA ARG A 206 11.41 -0.77 -12.58
C ARG A 206 12.78 -0.68 -13.25
N MET A 207 12.90 0.11 -14.33
CA MET A 207 14.19 0.33 -14.99
C MET A 207 15.23 0.89 -14.02
N ILE A 208 14.86 1.89 -13.22
CA ILE A 208 15.77 2.49 -12.23
C ILE A 208 16.18 1.46 -11.17
N VAL A 209 15.24 0.71 -10.63
CA VAL A 209 15.51 -0.32 -9.61
C VAL A 209 16.42 -1.43 -10.17
N GLU A 210 16.16 -1.90 -11.40
CA GLU A 210 17.01 -2.90 -12.05
C GLU A 210 18.44 -2.37 -12.34
N MET A 211 18.60 -1.07 -12.59
CA MET A 211 19.92 -0.46 -12.74
C MET A 211 20.64 -0.32 -11.38
N MET A 212 19.90 -0.03 -10.30
CA MET A 212 20.46 0.17 -8.97
C MET A 212 20.74 -1.13 -8.23
N GLN A 213 20.08 -2.23 -8.59
CA GLN A 213 20.27 -3.57 -8.04
C GLN A 213 20.26 -3.62 -6.50
N PRO A 214 19.18 -3.19 -5.84
CA PRO A 214 19.11 -3.20 -4.39
C PRO A 214 19.30 -4.61 -3.82
N THR A 215 19.90 -4.69 -2.63
CA THR A 215 20.21 -5.94 -1.93
C THR A 215 19.46 -6.01 -0.60
N PRO A 216 19.30 -7.21 0.01
CA PRO A 216 18.66 -7.37 1.33
C PRO A 216 19.36 -6.62 2.47
N LYS A 217 20.57 -6.13 2.27
CA LYS A 217 21.39 -5.42 3.28
C LYS A 217 21.31 -3.90 3.15
N ASP A 218 20.66 -3.40 2.12
CA ASP A 218 20.55 -1.97 1.89
C ASP A 218 19.60 -1.29 2.89
N TYR A 219 19.89 -0.01 3.18
CA TYR A 219 18.96 0.94 3.79
C TYR A 219 18.45 1.84 2.67
N ILE A 220 17.22 1.58 2.22
CA ILE A 220 16.61 2.21 1.05
C ILE A 220 15.71 3.34 1.50
N CYS A 221 15.90 4.53 0.92
CA CYS A 221 15.07 5.70 1.22
C CYS A 221 14.43 6.30 -0.04
N ASP A 222 13.16 6.66 0.08
CA ASP A 222 12.48 7.59 -0.83
C ASP A 222 12.04 8.81 -0.03
N PRO A 223 12.74 9.96 -0.16
CA PRO A 223 12.46 11.18 0.59
C PRO A 223 11.22 11.96 0.09
N ALA A 224 10.56 11.50 -0.96
CA ALA A 224 9.33 12.05 -1.54
C ALA A 224 8.44 10.90 -2.03
N MET A 225 8.12 9.96 -1.13
CA MET A 225 7.71 8.60 -1.48
C MET A 225 6.36 8.51 -2.17
N GLY A 226 5.46 9.49 -2.01
CA GLY A 226 4.11 9.40 -2.51
C GLY A 226 3.44 8.08 -2.09
N SER A 227 3.02 7.29 -3.06
CA SER A 227 2.43 5.96 -2.84
C SER A 227 3.46 4.83 -2.61
N ALA A 228 4.71 5.15 -2.34
CA ALA A 228 5.82 4.22 -2.11
C ALA A 228 6.22 3.36 -3.33
N GLY A 229 6.02 3.86 -4.56
CA GLY A 229 6.26 3.07 -5.78
C GLY A 229 7.70 2.56 -5.91
N PHE A 230 8.73 3.38 -5.65
CA PHE A 230 10.13 2.96 -5.67
C PHE A 230 10.44 1.93 -4.59
N LEU A 231 9.91 2.14 -3.39
CA LEU A 231 10.15 1.25 -2.25
C LEU A 231 9.53 -0.14 -2.47
N VAL A 232 8.31 -0.18 -3.01
CA VAL A 232 7.64 -1.44 -3.37
C VAL A 232 8.41 -2.18 -4.46
N GLU A 233 8.82 -1.50 -5.52
CA GLU A 233 9.55 -2.13 -6.62
C GLU A 233 10.93 -2.64 -6.16
N ALA A 234 11.60 -1.93 -5.25
CA ALA A 234 12.84 -2.41 -4.64
C ALA A 234 12.63 -3.71 -3.85
N VAL A 235 11.56 -3.80 -3.07
CA VAL A 235 11.20 -5.03 -2.34
C VAL A 235 10.92 -6.19 -3.30
N LYS A 236 10.18 -5.94 -4.38
CA LYS A 236 9.92 -6.95 -5.42
C LYS A 236 11.22 -7.45 -6.06
N TYR A 237 12.07 -6.51 -6.47
CA TYR A 237 13.36 -6.83 -7.06
C TYR A 237 14.22 -7.72 -6.15
N ILE A 238 14.28 -7.39 -4.85
CA ILE A 238 15.04 -8.16 -3.87
C ILE A 238 14.46 -9.57 -3.73
N LYS A 239 13.14 -9.71 -3.64
CA LYS A 239 12.48 -11.03 -3.55
C LYS A 239 12.74 -11.89 -4.79
N GLU A 240 12.74 -11.29 -5.99
CA GLU A 240 12.94 -11.98 -7.25
C GLU A 240 14.41 -12.37 -7.48
N ASN A 241 15.38 -11.57 -7.02
CA ASN A 241 16.79 -11.74 -7.36
C ASN A 241 17.67 -12.24 -6.19
N HIS A 242 17.12 -12.23 -4.96
CA HIS A 242 17.82 -12.64 -3.74
C HIS A 242 16.97 -13.63 -2.92
N GLU A 243 16.47 -14.68 -3.58
CA GLU A 243 15.59 -15.69 -2.95
C GLU A 243 16.16 -16.28 -1.66
N MET A 244 17.47 -16.47 -1.59
CA MET A 244 18.14 -17.01 -0.39
C MET A 244 18.04 -16.10 0.84
N ALA A 245 17.80 -14.81 0.66
CA ALA A 245 17.61 -13.89 1.79
C ALA A 245 16.35 -14.23 2.62
N ALA A 246 15.35 -14.86 2.02
CA ALA A 246 14.15 -15.31 2.72
C ALA A 246 14.44 -16.40 3.77
N TYR A 247 15.59 -17.06 3.70
CA TYR A 247 16.01 -18.10 4.65
C TYR A 247 17.02 -17.61 5.70
N VAL A 248 17.48 -16.35 5.58
CA VAL A 248 18.40 -15.73 6.55
C VAL A 248 17.60 -14.87 7.51
N LYS A 249 17.50 -15.28 8.77
CA LYS A 249 16.65 -14.64 9.77
C LYS A 249 16.94 -13.14 9.95
N GLU A 250 18.21 -12.76 9.93
CA GLU A 250 18.65 -11.36 10.05
C GLU A 250 18.20 -10.53 8.84
N ASP A 251 18.34 -11.07 7.62
CA ASP A 251 17.92 -10.39 6.40
C ASP A 251 16.38 -10.24 6.37
N VAL A 252 15.64 -11.29 6.73
CA VAL A 252 14.17 -11.22 6.84
C VAL A 252 13.73 -10.16 7.84
N HIS A 253 14.36 -10.09 9.01
CA HIS A 253 14.06 -9.07 10.01
C HIS A 253 14.35 -7.68 9.47
N HIS A 254 15.53 -7.46 8.89
CA HIS A 254 15.93 -6.18 8.30
C HIS A 254 14.97 -5.73 7.20
N MET A 255 14.64 -6.63 6.27
CA MET A 255 13.69 -6.34 5.17
C MET A 255 12.30 -5.94 5.66
N LYS A 256 11.85 -6.48 6.80
CA LYS A 256 10.52 -6.20 7.36
C LYS A 256 10.46 -4.91 8.19
N THR A 257 11.60 -4.44 8.75
CA THR A 257 11.59 -3.40 9.79
C THR A 257 12.38 -2.14 9.45
N SER A 258 13.63 -2.25 8.97
CA SER A 258 14.56 -1.13 8.88
C SER A 258 15.07 -0.83 7.47
N MET A 259 14.93 -1.77 6.55
CA MET A 259 15.38 -1.61 5.16
C MET A 259 14.67 -0.46 4.45
N ILE A 260 13.36 -0.32 4.67
CA ILE A 260 12.49 0.59 3.92
C ILE A 260 12.21 1.86 4.73
N ASN A 261 12.62 2.99 4.16
CA ASN A 261 12.47 4.32 4.75
C ASN A 261 11.77 5.23 3.73
N GLY A 262 10.72 5.92 4.14
CA GLY A 262 9.94 6.78 3.26
C GLY A 262 9.41 8.02 3.95
N TYR A 263 9.45 9.15 3.25
CA TYR A 263 9.00 10.43 3.78
C TYR A 263 8.06 11.11 2.81
N ASP A 264 7.05 11.77 3.33
CA ASP A 264 6.15 12.63 2.57
C ASP A 264 5.56 13.72 3.47
N THR A 265 5.12 14.81 2.88
CA THR A 265 4.41 15.90 3.57
C THR A 265 2.89 15.73 3.52
N ASP A 266 2.38 14.78 2.75
CA ASP A 266 0.96 14.46 2.64
C ASP A 266 0.63 13.20 3.45
N GLN A 267 -0.20 13.36 4.50
CA GLN A 267 -0.62 12.24 5.35
C GLN A 267 -1.43 11.18 4.60
N THR A 268 -2.16 11.58 3.56
CA THR A 268 -2.90 10.64 2.71
C THR A 268 -1.95 9.77 1.92
N MET A 269 -0.88 10.36 1.38
CA MET A 269 0.16 9.58 0.67
C MET A 269 0.90 8.64 1.61
N LEU A 270 1.22 9.06 2.83
CA LEU A 270 1.82 8.19 3.84
C LEU A 270 0.92 7.00 4.19
N ARG A 271 -0.40 7.22 4.29
CA ARG A 271 -1.38 6.14 4.52
C ARG A 271 -1.42 5.17 3.33
N ILE A 272 -1.55 5.69 2.13
CA ILE A 272 -1.55 4.91 0.89
C ILE A 272 -0.25 4.12 0.74
N GLY A 273 0.89 4.76 0.98
CA GLY A 273 2.20 4.13 0.91
C GLY A 273 2.39 3.04 1.97
N ALA A 274 1.95 3.27 3.21
CA ALA A 274 1.99 2.27 4.26
C ALA A 274 1.15 1.03 3.92
N MET A 275 -0.05 1.24 3.38
CA MET A 275 -0.90 0.14 2.91
C MET A 275 -0.26 -0.60 1.74
N ASN A 276 0.29 0.12 0.76
CA ASN A 276 0.98 -0.48 -0.38
C ASN A 276 2.17 -1.35 0.05
N LEU A 277 2.98 -0.87 0.98
CA LEU A 277 4.10 -1.62 1.53
C LEU A 277 3.64 -2.87 2.30
N LEU A 278 2.60 -2.73 3.13
CA LEU A 278 2.04 -3.86 3.88
C LEU A 278 1.50 -4.96 2.95
N LEU A 279 0.90 -4.58 1.81
CA LEU A 279 0.45 -5.50 0.76
C LEU A 279 1.62 -6.29 0.11
N HIS A 280 2.85 -5.78 0.24
CA HIS A 280 4.07 -6.41 -0.25
C HIS A 280 4.93 -7.02 0.88
N ASP A 281 4.29 -7.34 2.03
CA ASP A 281 4.88 -7.98 3.21
C ASP A 281 5.93 -7.13 3.97
N VAL A 282 5.95 -5.82 3.75
CA VAL A 282 6.73 -4.89 4.57
C VAL A 282 5.86 -4.43 5.73
N THR A 283 6.02 -5.08 6.88
CA THR A 283 5.09 -4.92 8.01
C THR A 283 5.40 -3.73 8.91
N ALA A 284 6.66 -3.31 8.98
CA ALA A 284 7.08 -2.20 9.84
C ALA A 284 8.07 -1.25 9.14
N PRO A 285 7.71 -0.65 7.97
CA PRO A 285 8.57 0.31 7.30
C PRO A 285 8.74 1.58 8.14
N GLN A 286 9.88 2.25 7.99
CA GLN A 286 10.17 3.52 8.64
C GLN A 286 9.57 4.66 7.82
N LEU A 287 8.29 4.97 8.03
CA LEU A 287 7.60 6.05 7.34
C LEU A 287 7.36 7.22 8.29
N ALA A 288 7.58 8.45 7.81
CA ALA A 288 7.33 9.63 8.60
C ALA A 288 6.81 10.80 7.76
N TRP A 289 5.89 11.57 8.37
CA TRP A 289 5.53 12.88 7.86
C TRP A 289 6.72 13.82 8.08
N ARG A 290 7.35 14.24 6.99
CA ARG A 290 8.54 15.06 7.04
C ARG A 290 8.76 15.80 5.73
N ASP A 291 9.11 17.06 5.82
CA ASP A 291 9.72 17.80 4.72
C ASP A 291 11.22 17.44 4.65
N SER A 292 11.58 16.68 3.63
CA SER A 292 12.95 16.18 3.45
C SER A 292 13.97 17.28 3.17
N LEU A 293 13.52 18.46 2.75
CA LEU A 293 14.37 19.63 2.52
C LEU A 293 14.53 20.53 3.77
N SER A 294 13.74 20.28 4.80
CA SER A 294 13.70 21.10 6.00
C SER A 294 15.05 21.18 6.71
N ALA A 295 15.32 22.33 7.33
CA ALA A 295 16.46 22.53 8.22
C ALA A 295 16.44 21.58 9.44
N GLN A 296 15.26 21.02 9.76
CA GLN A 296 15.11 20.04 10.84
C GLN A 296 15.50 18.61 10.41
N ASN A 297 15.77 18.39 9.12
CA ASN A 297 16.25 17.09 8.65
C ASN A 297 17.74 16.93 9.00
N GLU A 298 18.01 16.06 9.96
CA GLU A 298 19.36 15.77 10.46
C GLU A 298 19.97 14.49 9.84
N ASP A 299 19.27 13.83 8.92
CA ASP A 299 19.75 12.60 8.28
C ASP A 299 21.03 12.87 7.48
N GLN A 300 22.10 12.17 7.82
CA GLN A 300 23.38 12.25 7.14
C GLN A 300 23.98 10.86 6.98
N SER A 301 24.21 10.46 5.72
CA SER A 301 24.88 9.19 5.39
C SER A 301 24.26 7.94 6.05
N CYS A 302 22.93 7.95 6.29
CA CYS A 302 22.22 6.85 6.94
C CYS A 302 21.56 5.89 5.95
N TYR A 303 21.54 6.20 4.66
CA TYR A 303 20.97 5.35 3.61
C TYR A 303 22.05 4.91 2.63
N SER A 304 22.03 3.63 2.26
CA SER A 304 22.92 3.09 1.22
C SER A 304 22.37 3.34 -0.19
N LEU A 305 21.04 3.46 -0.32
CA LEU A 305 20.36 3.68 -1.59
C LEU A 305 19.23 4.69 -1.43
N ILE A 306 19.22 5.73 -2.27
CA ILE A 306 18.14 6.71 -2.35
C ILE A 306 17.58 6.67 -3.76
N MET A 307 16.27 6.46 -3.89
CA MET A 307 15.54 6.51 -5.16
C MET A 307 14.31 7.39 -4.98
N ALA A 308 14.21 8.45 -5.78
CA ALA A 308 13.14 9.43 -5.65
C ALA A 308 12.77 10.05 -6.98
N ASN A 309 11.51 10.46 -7.08
CA ASN A 309 11.04 11.42 -8.08
C ASN A 309 10.44 12.64 -7.35
N PRO A 310 11.27 13.61 -6.93
CA PRO A 310 10.82 14.76 -6.17
C PRO A 310 9.90 15.66 -7.00
N PRO A 311 9.05 16.50 -6.36
CA PRO A 311 8.20 17.45 -7.05
C PRO A 311 9.00 18.39 -7.96
N PHE A 312 8.53 18.60 -9.21
CA PHE A 312 9.21 19.45 -10.20
C PHE A 312 8.97 20.95 -10.00
N ALA A 313 7.98 21.32 -9.20
CA ALA A 313 7.62 22.71 -8.92
C ALA A 313 7.11 22.86 -7.50
N GLY A 314 7.36 24.01 -6.90
CA GLY A 314 6.93 24.39 -5.56
C GLY A 314 7.60 25.68 -5.15
N SER A 315 7.08 26.33 -4.12
CA SER A 315 7.76 27.43 -3.44
C SER A 315 8.56 26.88 -2.27
N LEU A 316 9.82 27.28 -2.16
CA LEU A 316 10.72 26.89 -1.10
C LEU A 316 10.96 28.10 -0.20
N ASP A 317 10.63 27.98 1.09
CA ASP A 317 11.06 28.97 2.07
C ASP A 317 12.52 28.72 2.42
N LYS A 318 13.40 29.59 1.93
CA LYS A 318 14.85 29.44 2.11
C LYS A 318 15.30 29.43 3.56
N ASP A 319 14.55 30.08 4.44
CA ASP A 319 14.89 30.15 5.86
C ASP A 319 14.66 28.82 6.56
N ASN A 320 13.80 27.99 6.00
CA ASN A 320 13.45 26.65 6.50
C ASN A 320 14.20 25.50 5.82
N VAL A 321 15.03 25.78 4.80
CA VAL A 321 15.81 24.75 4.09
C VAL A 321 17.12 24.46 4.79
N ASN A 322 17.49 23.18 4.82
CA ASN A 322 18.79 22.76 5.35
C ASN A 322 19.93 23.44 4.59
N LYS A 323 20.84 24.11 5.33
CA LYS A 323 21.95 24.88 4.76
C LYS A 323 22.90 24.04 3.92
N ASN A 324 23.05 22.75 4.24
CA ASN A 324 23.88 21.85 3.45
C ASN A 324 23.29 21.64 2.04
N ILE A 325 21.97 21.56 1.92
CA ILE A 325 21.28 21.46 0.62
C ILE A 325 21.49 22.74 -0.18
N LEU A 326 21.37 23.90 0.45
CA LEU A 326 21.57 25.19 -0.20
C LEU A 326 23.01 25.40 -0.70
N ALA A 327 24.00 24.74 -0.12
CA ALA A 327 25.38 24.80 -0.58
C ALA A 327 25.59 24.10 -1.94
N TYR A 328 24.76 23.11 -2.27
CA TYR A 328 24.86 22.33 -3.51
C TYR A 328 23.79 22.67 -4.55
N ALA A 329 22.69 23.27 -4.15
CA ALA A 329 21.58 23.58 -5.01
C ALA A 329 21.46 25.09 -5.27
N ASN A 330 21.58 25.52 -6.53
CA ASN A 330 21.28 26.90 -6.92
C ASN A 330 19.75 27.08 -6.93
N THR A 331 19.20 27.74 -5.93
CA THR A 331 17.80 28.14 -5.92
C THR A 331 17.62 29.37 -6.82
N THR A 332 16.97 29.20 -7.97
CA THR A 332 16.79 30.28 -8.95
C THR A 332 15.51 31.09 -8.74
N LYS A 333 14.61 30.70 -7.81
CA LYS A 333 13.39 31.48 -7.49
C LYS A 333 13.05 31.38 -6.01
N THR A 334 12.84 32.53 -5.43
CA THR A 334 12.10 32.77 -4.18
C THR A 334 10.61 32.73 -4.45
#